data_4c224d74310391c372f0a273d3af1d6e
#
_entry.id   4c224d74310391c372f0a273d3af1d6e
#
_cell.length_a   1.000
_cell.length_b   1.000
_cell.length_c   1.000
_cell.angle_alpha   90.00
_cell.angle_beta   90.00
_cell.angle_gamma   90.00
#
_symmetry.space_group_name_H-M   'P 1'
#
loop_
_entity.id
_entity.type
_entity.pdbx_description
1 polymer ?
#
loop_
_entity_poly.entity_id
_entity_poly.type
_entity_poly.pdbx_seq_one_letter_code
_entity_poly.pdbx_strand_id
1 'polypeptide(L)'
;RWGDYAIDGNQLATIIVTLLAVGALTALFRWSQLGLRMRATVESPRMTELAGINADRISSFAWMLSSLFAGLAGVLLAPLFSQVNNENFLFLLIAAMAAAAFGSLQSIPMTLAGGIALGIGYQLLYTWLPAGSILSQGLRPTLPFGALFLLLAVAALVHLILPIRDT
;
A
#
# COMPACT_ATOMS: atom_id res chain seq x y z
N ARG A 1 1.83 15.19 32.16
CA ARG A 1 0.54 15.71 31.61
C ARG A 1 0.89 16.48 30.34
N TRP A 2 1.07 15.76 29.23
CA TRP A 2 1.10 16.32 27.90
C TRP A 2 -0.18 15.80 27.23
N GLY A 3 -1.20 16.65 27.14
CA GLY A 3 -2.42 16.53 26.34
C GLY A 3 -3.09 15.15 26.21
N ASP A 4 -4.41 15.10 26.29
CA ASP A 4 -5.31 13.93 26.20
C ASP A 4 -5.21 13.04 24.95
N TYR A 5 -4.03 12.80 24.45
CA TYR A 5 -3.78 11.82 23.39
C TYR A 5 -3.29 10.51 24.04
N ALA A 6 -4.24 9.74 24.58
CA ALA A 6 -3.98 8.36 24.93
C ALA A 6 -3.82 7.56 23.63
N ILE A 7 -2.57 7.22 23.28
CA ILE A 7 -2.31 6.24 22.22
C ILE A 7 -2.88 4.92 22.74
N ASP A 8 -3.92 4.43 22.12
CA ASP A 8 -4.52 3.15 22.47
C ASP A 8 -3.50 2.01 22.16
N GLY A 9 -3.44 1.02 23.05
CA GLY A 9 -2.53 -0.12 22.90
C GLY A 9 -2.69 -0.82 21.53
N ASN A 10 -3.90 -0.84 20.98
CA ASN A 10 -4.17 -1.37 19.66
C ASN A 10 -3.49 -0.57 18.54
N GLN A 11 -3.46 0.76 18.64
CA GLN A 11 -2.78 1.62 17.66
C GLN A 11 -1.27 1.40 17.67
N LEU A 12 -0.68 1.29 18.88
CA LEU A 12 0.75 1.01 19.02
C LEU A 12 1.10 -0.37 18.45
N ALA A 13 0.31 -1.39 18.77
CA ALA A 13 0.48 -2.73 18.24
C ALA A 13 0.40 -2.75 16.70
N THR A 14 -0.58 -2.06 16.12
CA THR A 14 -0.75 -1.95 14.66
C THR A 14 0.48 -1.32 14.00
N ILE A 15 1.02 -0.23 14.57
CA ILE A 15 2.21 0.43 14.04
C ILE A 15 3.42 -0.51 14.08
N ILE A 16 3.67 -1.15 15.24
CA ILE A 16 4.81 -2.06 15.42
C ILE A 16 4.73 -3.24 14.44
N VAL A 17 3.56 -3.90 14.38
CA VAL A 17 3.38 -5.07 13.52
C VAL A 17 3.49 -4.68 12.05
N THR A 18 2.95 -3.52 11.64
CA THR A 18 3.07 -3.02 10.27
C THR A 18 4.53 -2.75 9.91
N LEU A 19 5.29 -2.09 10.77
CA LEU A 19 6.72 -1.82 10.54
C LEU A 19 7.54 -3.12 10.46
N LEU A 20 7.25 -4.09 11.33
CA LEU A 20 7.90 -5.40 11.28
C LEU A 20 7.54 -6.15 9.99
N ALA A 21 6.27 -6.14 9.58
CA ALA A 21 5.80 -6.78 8.36
C ALA A 21 6.44 -6.18 7.11
N VAL A 22 6.49 -4.84 7.01
CA VAL A 22 7.14 -4.13 5.91
C VAL A 22 8.64 -4.35 5.92
N GLY A 23 9.27 -4.34 7.09
CA GLY A 23 10.69 -4.63 7.26
C GLY A 23 11.04 -6.05 6.81
N ALA A 24 10.27 -7.05 7.26
CA ALA A 24 10.44 -8.44 6.88
C ALA A 24 10.26 -8.64 5.37
N LEU A 25 9.23 -8.04 4.78
CA LEU A 25 8.97 -8.12 3.35
C LEU A 25 10.09 -7.45 2.53
N THR A 26 10.54 -6.28 2.96
CA THR A 26 11.65 -5.56 2.32
C THR A 26 12.96 -6.37 2.41
N ALA A 27 13.25 -6.96 3.56
CA ALA A 27 14.40 -7.81 3.76
C ALA A 27 14.34 -9.06 2.88
N LEU A 28 13.17 -9.70 2.79
CA LEU A 28 12.94 -10.85 1.94
C LEU A 28 13.19 -10.52 0.47
N PHE A 29 12.68 -9.41 -0.03
CA PHE A 29 12.86 -9.02 -1.42
C PHE A 29 14.28 -8.51 -1.73
N ARG A 30 14.96 -7.88 -0.76
CA ARG A 30 16.26 -7.24 -0.99
C ARG A 30 17.43 -8.18 -0.74
N TRP A 31 17.33 -9.04 0.26
CA TRP A 31 18.46 -9.85 0.73
C TRP A 31 18.26 -11.36 0.57
N SER A 32 17.05 -11.81 0.21
CA SER A 32 16.79 -13.24 0.05
C SER A 32 16.96 -13.69 -1.42
N GLN A 33 17.47 -14.92 -1.60
CA GLN A 33 17.49 -15.58 -2.89
C GLN A 33 16.07 -15.80 -3.47
N LEU A 34 15.07 -15.93 -2.60
CA LEU A 34 13.66 -16.00 -3.01
C LEU A 34 13.20 -14.72 -3.69
N GLY A 35 13.54 -13.56 -3.12
CA GLY A 35 13.23 -12.27 -3.73
C GLY A 35 13.90 -12.09 -5.10
N LEU A 36 15.15 -12.54 -5.25
CA LEU A 36 15.84 -12.51 -6.52
C LEU A 36 15.14 -13.39 -7.57
N ARG A 37 14.79 -14.62 -7.18
CA ARG A 37 14.07 -15.57 -8.06
C ARG A 37 12.69 -15.05 -8.46
N MET A 38 11.97 -14.40 -7.54
CA MET A 38 10.67 -13.75 -7.83
C MET A 38 10.81 -12.67 -8.89
N ARG A 39 11.81 -11.79 -8.78
CA ARG A 39 12.06 -10.75 -9.78
C ARG A 39 12.43 -11.35 -11.13
N ALA A 40 13.33 -12.34 -11.15
CA ALA A 40 13.72 -13.03 -12.39
C ALA A 40 12.51 -13.69 -13.06
N THR A 41 11.60 -14.30 -12.28
CA THR A 41 10.40 -14.95 -12.81
C THR A 41 9.42 -13.94 -13.42
N VAL A 42 9.31 -12.74 -12.85
CA VAL A 42 8.46 -11.66 -13.38
C VAL A 42 9.05 -11.09 -14.67
N GLU A 43 10.37 -10.94 -14.73
CA GLU A 43 11.08 -10.37 -15.88
C GLU A 43 11.08 -11.32 -17.08
N SER A 44 11.37 -12.59 -16.86
CA SER A 44 11.29 -13.62 -17.90
C SER A 44 11.08 -15.02 -17.32
N PRO A 45 9.83 -15.53 -17.30
CA PRO A 45 9.53 -16.88 -16.81
C PRO A 45 10.32 -17.96 -17.56
N ARG A 46 10.44 -17.82 -18.88
CA ARG A 46 11.17 -18.80 -19.74
C ARG A 46 12.65 -18.90 -19.38
N MET A 47 13.33 -17.77 -19.17
CA MET A 47 14.75 -17.77 -18.80
C MET A 47 14.96 -18.35 -17.41
N THR A 48 14.03 -18.11 -16.50
CA THR A 48 14.04 -18.65 -15.13
C THR A 48 13.91 -20.17 -15.16
N GLU A 49 13.05 -20.72 -16.01
CA GLU A 49 12.88 -22.16 -16.20
C GLU A 49 14.13 -22.81 -16.84
N LEU A 50 14.74 -22.16 -17.84
CA LEU A 50 15.98 -22.61 -18.43
C LEU A 50 17.14 -22.63 -17.42
N ALA A 51 17.11 -21.76 -16.41
CA ALA A 51 18.05 -21.80 -15.29
C ALA A 51 17.73 -22.88 -14.23
N GLY A 52 16.76 -23.76 -14.49
CA GLY A 52 16.36 -24.85 -13.60
C GLY A 52 15.46 -24.44 -12.43
N ILE A 53 14.90 -23.25 -12.45
CA ILE A 53 14.00 -22.74 -11.41
C ILE A 53 12.56 -22.89 -11.91
N ASN A 54 11.73 -23.58 -11.14
CA ASN A 54 10.32 -23.75 -11.47
C ASN A 54 9.54 -22.45 -11.21
N ALA A 55 9.13 -21.76 -12.29
CA ALA A 55 8.42 -20.49 -12.26
C ALA A 55 7.05 -20.60 -11.54
N ASP A 56 6.34 -21.72 -11.71
CA ASP A 56 5.04 -21.93 -11.07
C ASP A 56 5.13 -22.02 -9.55
N ARG A 57 6.18 -22.66 -9.03
CA ARG A 57 6.42 -22.74 -7.58
C ARG A 57 6.71 -21.36 -6.99
N ILE A 58 7.49 -20.54 -7.70
CA ILE A 58 7.78 -19.17 -7.28
C ILE A 58 6.51 -18.32 -7.28
N SER A 59 5.69 -18.43 -8.32
CA SER A 59 4.41 -17.74 -8.41
C SER A 59 3.45 -18.17 -7.30
N SER A 60 3.34 -19.48 -7.05
CA SER A 60 2.50 -20.01 -5.96
C SER A 60 2.95 -19.50 -4.59
N PHE A 61 4.27 -19.40 -4.35
CA PHE A 61 4.80 -18.83 -3.11
C PHE A 61 4.48 -17.33 -2.99
N ALA A 62 4.53 -16.57 -4.10
CA ALA A 62 4.15 -15.16 -4.12
C ALA A 62 2.68 -14.95 -3.75
N TRP A 63 1.78 -15.80 -4.29
CA TRP A 63 0.36 -15.77 -3.95
C TRP A 63 0.10 -16.11 -2.48
N MET A 64 0.80 -17.11 -1.97
CA MET A 64 0.70 -17.51 -0.55
C MET A 64 1.16 -16.40 0.38
N LEU A 65 2.27 -15.73 0.05
CA LEU A 65 2.79 -14.59 0.79
C LEU A 65 1.83 -13.41 0.76
N SER A 66 1.26 -13.10 -0.40
CA SER A 66 0.26 -12.04 -0.58
C SER A 66 -0.99 -12.29 0.28
N SER A 67 -1.50 -13.52 0.29
CA SER A 67 -2.66 -13.91 1.09
C SER A 67 -2.39 -13.79 2.59
N LEU A 68 -1.18 -14.15 3.02
CA LEU A 68 -0.76 -14.02 4.42
C LEU A 68 -0.75 -12.55 4.86
N PHE A 69 -0.16 -11.66 4.04
CA PHE A 69 -0.13 -10.22 4.34
C PHE A 69 -1.52 -9.58 4.26
N ALA A 70 -2.37 -10.01 3.35
CA ALA A 70 -3.76 -9.57 3.27
C ALA A 70 -4.56 -9.97 4.52
N GLY A 71 -4.40 -11.21 4.99
CA GLY A 71 -5.00 -11.67 6.24
C GLY A 71 -4.51 -10.90 7.46
N LEU A 72 -3.19 -10.67 7.55
CA LEU A 72 -2.58 -9.89 8.62
C LEU A 72 -3.10 -8.45 8.63
N ALA A 73 -3.22 -7.81 7.47
CA ALA A 73 -3.80 -6.48 7.33
C ALA A 73 -5.26 -6.45 7.78
N GLY A 74 -6.06 -7.47 7.43
CA GLY A 74 -7.44 -7.60 7.87
C GLY A 74 -7.58 -7.68 9.39
N VAL A 75 -6.74 -8.47 10.05
CA VAL A 75 -6.72 -8.60 11.52
C VAL A 75 -6.32 -7.28 12.19
N LEU A 76 -5.33 -6.58 11.66
CA LEU A 76 -4.87 -5.30 12.22
C LEU A 76 -5.87 -4.17 12.04
N LEU A 77 -6.66 -4.22 10.97
CA LEU A 77 -7.67 -3.20 10.67
C LEU A 77 -9.00 -3.46 11.38
N ALA A 78 -9.32 -4.70 11.72
CA ALA A 78 -10.59 -5.07 12.34
C ALA A 78 -10.95 -4.23 13.58
N PRO A 79 -10.05 -3.94 14.54
CA PRO A 79 -10.34 -3.12 15.71
C PRO A 79 -10.60 -1.65 15.40
N LEU A 80 -10.18 -1.15 14.22
CA LEU A 80 -10.33 0.24 13.82
C LEU A 80 -11.71 0.55 13.25
N PHE A 81 -12.46 -0.48 12.86
CA PHE A 81 -13.81 -0.34 12.33
C PHE A 81 -14.85 -0.72 13.38
N SER A 82 -15.70 0.24 13.78
CA SER A 82 -16.82 -0.01 14.68
C SER A 82 -17.86 -0.95 14.06
N GLN A 83 -17.95 -0.97 12.73
CA GLN A 83 -18.81 -1.86 11.95
C GLN A 83 -18.09 -2.28 10.67
N VAL A 84 -18.12 -3.57 10.38
CA VAL A 84 -17.55 -4.15 9.18
C VAL A 84 -18.58 -4.01 8.05
N ASN A 85 -18.56 -2.89 7.35
CA ASN A 85 -19.41 -2.62 6.19
C ASN A 85 -18.63 -2.80 4.89
N ASN A 86 -19.30 -3.37 3.89
CA ASN A 86 -18.69 -3.61 2.57
C ASN A 86 -18.14 -2.31 1.92
N GLU A 87 -18.79 -1.18 2.15
CA GLU A 87 -18.35 0.12 1.64
C GLU A 87 -16.99 0.54 2.20
N ASN A 88 -16.74 0.31 3.50
CA ASN A 88 -15.46 0.62 4.14
C ASN A 88 -14.29 -0.15 3.51
N PHE A 89 -14.51 -1.40 3.12
CA PHE A 89 -13.50 -2.20 2.44
C PHE A 89 -13.18 -1.70 1.03
N LEU A 90 -14.18 -1.21 0.29
CA LEU A 90 -13.96 -0.62 -1.03
C LEU A 90 -13.10 0.63 -0.93
N PHE A 91 -13.38 1.54 0.00
CA PHE A 91 -12.55 2.73 0.22
C PHE A 91 -11.14 2.37 0.65
N LEU A 92 -10.98 1.35 1.51
CA LEU A 92 -9.68 0.87 1.93
C LEU A 92 -8.88 0.28 0.76
N LEU A 93 -9.53 -0.50 -0.11
CA LEU A 93 -8.90 -1.06 -1.31
C LEU A 93 -8.35 0.06 -2.21
N ILE A 94 -9.14 1.10 -2.44
CA ILE A 94 -8.75 2.23 -3.28
C ILE A 94 -7.61 3.03 -2.64
N ALA A 95 -7.66 3.24 -1.32
CA ALA A 95 -6.57 3.87 -0.59
C ALA A 95 -5.28 3.05 -0.66
N ALA A 96 -5.38 1.72 -0.57
CA ALA A 96 -4.24 0.82 -0.73
C ALA A 96 -3.66 0.86 -2.15
N MET A 97 -4.52 0.92 -3.18
CA MET A 97 -4.08 1.09 -4.56
C MET A 97 -3.39 2.44 -4.78
N ALA A 98 -3.93 3.52 -4.20
CA ALA A 98 -3.31 4.84 -4.26
C ALA A 98 -1.93 4.83 -3.57
N ALA A 99 -1.80 4.23 -2.40
CA ALA A 99 -0.51 4.07 -1.71
C ALA A 99 0.49 3.24 -2.54
N ALA A 100 0.04 2.16 -3.18
CA ALA A 100 0.87 1.33 -4.05
C ALA A 100 1.33 2.09 -5.30
N ALA A 101 0.48 2.95 -5.87
CA ALA A 101 0.83 3.81 -7.00
C ALA A 101 1.93 4.83 -6.62
N PHE A 102 1.96 5.34 -5.39
CA PHE A 102 3.08 6.16 -4.88
C PHE A 102 4.42 5.43 -4.95
N GLY A 103 4.43 4.14 -4.67
CA GLY A 103 5.62 3.28 -4.80
C GLY A 103 5.89 2.82 -6.23
N SER A 104 5.15 3.32 -7.23
CA SER A 104 5.20 2.87 -8.63
C SER A 104 5.04 1.33 -8.74
N LEU A 105 4.37 0.70 -7.77
CA LEU A 105 4.19 -0.75 -7.63
C LEU A 105 5.51 -1.56 -7.54
N GLN A 106 6.64 -0.88 -7.35
CA GLN A 106 7.99 -1.49 -7.37
C GLN A 106 8.74 -1.34 -6.05
N SER A 107 8.38 -0.33 -5.24
CA SER A 107 9.11 0.01 -4.02
C SER A 107 8.22 -0.08 -2.78
N ILE A 108 8.43 -1.11 -1.96
CA ILE A 108 7.71 -1.33 -0.70
C ILE A 108 7.88 -0.15 0.28
N PRO A 109 9.10 0.40 0.50
CA PRO A 109 9.25 1.55 1.40
C PRO A 109 8.54 2.81 0.88
N MET A 110 8.52 3.03 -0.44
CA MET A 110 7.81 4.17 -1.03
C MET A 110 6.29 4.00 -0.90
N THR A 111 5.77 2.78 -1.05
CA THR A 111 4.36 2.46 -0.80
C THR A 111 3.97 2.75 0.65
N LEU A 112 4.83 2.41 1.61
CA LEU A 112 4.60 2.76 3.02
C LEU A 112 4.57 4.28 3.22
N ALA A 113 5.53 5.00 2.66
CA ALA A 113 5.57 6.47 2.72
C ALA A 113 4.31 7.09 2.09
N GLY A 114 3.87 6.56 0.95
CA GLY A 114 2.62 6.96 0.28
C GLY A 114 1.39 6.73 1.16
N GLY A 115 1.30 5.57 1.81
CA GLY A 115 0.21 5.25 2.75
C GLY A 115 0.18 6.20 3.95
N ILE A 116 1.34 6.50 4.53
CA ILE A 116 1.46 7.46 5.63
C ILE A 116 1.05 8.87 5.17
N ALA A 117 1.52 9.31 4.00
CA ALA A 117 1.17 10.61 3.44
C ALA A 117 -0.34 10.75 3.19
N LEU A 118 -0.98 9.70 2.66
CA LEU A 118 -2.43 9.65 2.48
C LEU A 118 -3.17 9.69 3.83
N GLY A 119 -2.69 8.96 4.83
CA GLY A 119 -3.27 8.97 6.17
C GLY A 119 -3.20 10.35 6.84
N ILE A 120 -2.04 11.02 6.74
CA ILE A 120 -1.85 12.39 7.24
C ILE A 120 -2.76 13.37 6.48
N GLY A 121 -2.81 13.25 5.15
CA GLY A 121 -3.67 14.08 4.31
C GLY A 121 -5.15 13.93 4.68
N TYR A 122 -5.60 12.70 4.91
CA TYR A 122 -6.94 12.41 5.37
C TYR A 122 -7.24 13.05 6.72
N GLN A 123 -6.31 12.95 7.68
CA GLN A 123 -6.47 13.52 9.02
C GLN A 123 -6.47 15.05 8.99
N LEU A 124 -5.64 15.68 8.18
CA LEU A 124 -5.63 17.14 8.01
C LEU A 124 -6.96 17.63 7.44
N LEU A 125 -7.49 16.98 6.40
CA LEU A 125 -8.81 17.32 5.85
C LEU A 125 -9.92 17.14 6.88
N TYR A 126 -9.83 16.10 7.70
CA TYR A 126 -10.79 15.88 8.77
C TYR A 126 -10.81 17.01 9.81
N THR A 127 -9.64 17.58 10.11
CA THR A 127 -9.47 18.63 11.11
C THR A 127 -9.89 20.00 10.58
N TRP A 128 -9.65 20.27 9.29
CA TRP A 128 -9.89 21.58 8.68
C TRP A 128 -11.30 21.76 8.14
N LEU A 129 -12.02 20.69 7.80
CA LEU A 129 -13.39 20.78 7.33
C LEU A 129 -14.38 20.65 8.52
N PRO A 130 -15.25 21.65 8.74
CA PRO A 130 -16.26 21.60 9.80
C PRO A 130 -17.17 20.38 9.63
N ALA A 131 -17.40 19.66 10.71
CA ALA A 131 -18.34 18.55 10.74
C ALA A 131 -19.73 19.03 10.35
N GLY A 132 -20.32 18.45 9.28
CA GLY A 132 -21.67 18.77 8.82
C GLY A 132 -21.77 19.63 7.55
N SER A 133 -20.64 20.10 6.98
CA SER A 133 -20.68 20.74 5.67
C SER A 133 -20.92 19.73 4.55
N ILE A 134 -21.67 20.10 3.51
CA ILE A 134 -21.90 19.28 2.32
C ILE A 134 -20.56 18.88 1.68
N LEU A 135 -19.57 19.76 1.75
CA LEU A 135 -18.20 19.50 1.30
C LEU A 135 -17.51 18.39 2.11
N SER A 136 -17.73 18.32 3.42
CA SER A 136 -17.09 17.28 4.24
C SER A 136 -17.65 15.90 3.97
N GLN A 137 -18.94 15.78 3.64
CA GLN A 137 -19.58 14.50 3.33
C GLN A 137 -19.13 13.97 1.94
N GLY A 138 -18.88 14.85 0.99
CA GLY A 138 -18.42 14.48 -0.36
C GLY A 138 -16.89 14.28 -0.46
N LEU A 139 -16.11 15.18 0.11
CA LEU A 139 -14.65 15.16 -0.04
C LEU A 139 -13.95 14.03 0.74
N ARG A 140 -14.48 13.67 1.91
CA ARG A 140 -13.86 12.61 2.73
C ARG A 140 -13.77 11.25 2.03
N PRO A 141 -14.85 10.69 1.47
CA PRO A 141 -14.78 9.42 0.77
C PRO A 141 -14.06 9.51 -0.58
N THR A 142 -14.01 10.70 -1.23
CA THR A 142 -13.38 10.87 -2.54
C THR A 142 -11.88 11.15 -2.48
N LEU A 143 -11.31 11.43 -1.31
CA LEU A 143 -9.87 11.70 -1.14
C LEU A 143 -8.96 10.62 -1.73
N PRO A 144 -9.14 9.32 -1.43
CA PRO A 144 -8.30 8.27 -2.00
C PRO A 144 -8.38 8.22 -3.53
N PHE A 145 -9.57 8.46 -4.09
CA PHE A 145 -9.78 8.53 -5.53
C PHE A 145 -9.07 9.75 -6.14
N GLY A 146 -9.20 10.92 -5.50
CA GLY A 146 -8.52 12.13 -5.93
C GLY A 146 -7.00 11.99 -5.91
N ALA A 147 -6.45 11.38 -4.86
CA ALA A 147 -5.03 11.09 -4.75
C ALA A 147 -4.55 10.12 -5.82
N LEU A 148 -5.30 9.03 -6.06
CA LEU A 148 -5.00 8.07 -7.11
C LEU A 148 -5.03 8.72 -8.50
N PHE A 149 -6.08 9.50 -8.78
CA PHE A 149 -6.24 10.21 -10.06
C PHE A 149 -5.10 11.21 -10.29
N LEU A 150 -4.76 12.00 -9.27
CA LEU A 150 -3.67 12.99 -9.34
C LEU A 150 -2.32 12.32 -9.58
N LEU A 151 -2.05 11.21 -8.92
CA LEU A 151 -0.84 10.42 -9.13
C LEU A 151 -0.75 9.85 -10.55
N LEU A 152 -1.84 9.27 -11.03
CA LEU A 152 -1.90 8.74 -12.40
C LEU A 152 -1.74 9.85 -13.43
N ALA A 153 -2.36 11.02 -13.20
CA ALA A 153 -2.22 12.18 -14.08
C ALA A 153 -0.78 12.71 -14.09
N VAL A 154 -0.12 12.80 -12.93
CA VAL A 154 1.29 13.21 -12.83
C VAL A 154 2.20 12.18 -13.50
N ALA A 155 1.97 10.89 -13.29
CA ALA A 155 2.75 9.84 -13.94
C ALA A 155 2.57 9.89 -15.47
N ALA A 156 1.35 10.07 -15.97
CA ALA A 156 1.09 10.23 -17.41
C ALA A 156 1.75 11.49 -17.98
N LEU A 157 1.70 12.61 -17.24
CA LEU A 157 2.34 13.85 -17.65
C LEU A 157 3.88 13.72 -17.71
N VAL A 158 4.48 13.07 -16.71
CA VAL A 158 5.92 12.78 -16.68
C VAL A 158 6.32 11.90 -17.87
N HIS A 159 5.54 10.85 -18.18
CA HIS A 159 5.77 10.02 -19.36
C HIS A 159 5.62 10.77 -20.68
N LEU A 160 4.74 11.77 -20.74
CA LEU A 160 4.52 12.58 -21.94
C LEU A 160 5.64 13.62 -22.14
N ILE A 161 6.14 14.21 -21.05
CA ILE A 161 7.16 15.28 -21.08
C ILE A 161 8.57 14.72 -21.14
N LEU A 162 8.82 13.60 -20.49
CA LEU A 162 10.09 12.86 -20.52
C LEU A 162 9.87 11.57 -21.33
N PRO A 163 9.91 11.60 -22.65
CA PRO A 163 10.00 10.36 -23.42
C PRO A 163 11.31 9.70 -23.00
N ILE A 164 11.20 8.63 -22.19
CA ILE A 164 12.36 7.82 -21.80
C ILE A 164 12.97 7.35 -23.12
N ARG A 165 14.20 7.80 -23.36
CA ARG A 165 15.04 7.34 -24.46
C ARG A 165 15.30 5.85 -24.20
N ASP A 166 14.43 5.02 -24.72
CA ASP A 166 14.72 3.61 -24.95
C ASP A 166 15.81 3.55 -26.03
N THR A 167 17.05 3.43 -25.61
CA THR A 167 18.18 2.98 -26.43
C THR A 167 18.90 1.87 -25.70
#